data_38a088776a035709b121b8e11f504d2c
#
_entry.id   38a088776a035709b121b8e11f504d2c
#
_cell.length_a   1.000
_cell.length_b   1.000
_cell.length_c   1.000
_cell.angle_alpha   90.00
_cell.angle_beta   90.00
_cell.angle_gamma   90.00
#
_symmetry.space_group_name_H-M   'P 1'
#
loop_
_entity.id
_entity.type
_entity.pdbx_description
1 polymer ?
#
loop_
_entity_poly.entity_id
_entity_poly.type
_entity_poly.pdbx_seq_one_letter_code
_entity_poly.pdbx_strand_id
1 'polypeptide(L)'
;MHRPADWAQPIEKQYNLFQMSPTLYRSALPDKDAVPLLEKLKVGTVINFLPEADSSWLSTPGITQVQLPYRTNHVDDADVLKALRAIQSAEAKGPVLMHCKHGSDRTGLMAAMYRVVIQGWSKEEALNEMTEGDFGDSTHFKDGIRYMMQVDVDKLRTALANGDCSTSPFAACSMKSWFKSAHIE
;
A
#
# COMPACT_ATOMS: atom_id res chain seq x y z
N MET A 1 10.26 -25.24 6.06
CA MET A 1 9.27 -24.54 6.88
C MET A 1 8.07 -24.21 6.01
N HIS A 2 6.89 -24.55 6.45
CA HIS A 2 5.67 -24.35 5.64
C HIS A 2 5.21 -22.88 5.72
N ARG A 3 5.04 -22.24 4.55
CA ARG A 3 4.53 -20.86 4.49
C ARG A 3 3.03 -20.85 4.82
N PRO A 4 2.54 -19.98 5.74
CA PRO A 4 1.10 -19.87 5.98
C PRO A 4 0.33 -19.56 4.69
N ALA A 5 -0.81 -20.24 4.50
CA ALA A 5 -1.59 -20.14 3.27
C ALA A 5 -2.23 -18.76 3.07
N ASP A 6 -2.49 -18.03 4.16
CA ASP A 6 -3.06 -16.67 4.14
C ASP A 6 -2.01 -15.56 3.93
N TRP A 7 -0.72 -15.91 4.05
CA TRP A 7 0.36 -14.99 3.68
C TRP A 7 0.43 -14.81 2.16
N ALA A 8 0.99 -13.69 1.73
CA ALA A 8 1.24 -13.45 0.32
C ALA A 8 2.09 -14.57 -0.28
N GLN A 9 1.68 -15.09 -1.44
CA GLN A 9 2.32 -16.23 -2.10
C GLN A 9 3.27 -15.74 -3.19
N PRO A 10 4.47 -16.35 -3.31
CA PRO A 10 5.45 -15.93 -4.32
C PRO A 10 4.97 -16.21 -5.74
N ILE A 11 5.10 -15.24 -6.63
CA ILE A 11 4.75 -15.33 -8.05
C ILE A 11 6.00 -15.26 -8.92
N GLU A 12 6.85 -14.24 -8.73
CA GLU A 12 8.07 -14.05 -9.52
C GLU A 12 9.19 -13.49 -8.64
N LYS A 13 10.18 -14.30 -8.39
CA LYS A 13 11.31 -13.96 -7.51
C LYS A 13 12.14 -12.79 -8.01
N GLN A 14 12.31 -12.66 -9.34
CA GLN A 14 13.10 -11.61 -9.97
C GLN A 14 12.64 -10.21 -9.53
N TYR A 15 11.32 -10.02 -9.35
CA TYR A 15 10.74 -8.74 -8.96
C TYR A 15 10.28 -8.72 -7.51
N ASN A 16 10.61 -9.73 -6.72
CA ASN A 16 10.08 -9.86 -5.36
C ASN A 16 8.54 -9.71 -5.37
N LEU A 17 7.90 -10.35 -6.35
CA LEU A 17 6.46 -10.23 -6.60
C LEU A 17 5.70 -11.34 -5.93
N PHE A 18 4.73 -10.95 -5.11
CA PHE A 18 3.86 -11.84 -4.34
C PHE A 18 2.40 -11.48 -4.57
N GLN A 19 1.54 -12.48 -4.45
CA GLN A 19 0.09 -12.29 -4.46
C GLN A 19 -0.46 -12.31 -3.03
N MET A 20 -1.07 -11.22 -2.60
CA MET A 20 -1.70 -11.11 -1.28
C MET A 20 -3.14 -11.63 -1.27
N SER A 21 -3.85 -11.39 -2.35
CA SER A 21 -5.24 -11.79 -2.56
C SER A 21 -5.50 -11.94 -4.06
N PRO A 22 -6.66 -12.43 -4.50
CA PRO A 22 -6.97 -12.49 -5.93
C PRO A 22 -6.87 -11.14 -6.65
N THR A 23 -6.96 -10.01 -5.92
CA THR A 23 -6.97 -8.66 -6.50
C THR A 23 -5.79 -7.80 -6.11
N LEU A 24 -4.85 -8.31 -5.30
CA LEU A 24 -3.73 -7.48 -4.82
C LEU A 24 -2.40 -8.21 -4.88
N TYR A 25 -1.46 -7.60 -5.59
CA TYR A 25 -0.07 -8.02 -5.69
C TYR A 25 0.85 -6.97 -5.08
N ARG A 26 2.02 -7.40 -4.64
CA ARG A 26 3.06 -6.53 -4.11
C ARG A 26 4.42 -6.91 -4.71
N SER A 27 5.29 -5.93 -4.94
CA SER A 27 6.61 -6.20 -5.53
C SER A 27 7.64 -5.12 -5.21
N ALA A 28 8.91 -5.41 -5.59
CA ALA A 28 9.94 -4.39 -5.79
C ALA A 28 9.64 -3.58 -7.06
N LEU A 29 10.45 -2.55 -7.31
CA LEU A 29 10.34 -1.75 -8.53
C LEU A 29 10.48 -2.64 -9.77
N PRO A 30 9.44 -2.75 -10.61
CA PRO A 30 9.54 -3.49 -11.86
C PRO A 30 10.34 -2.72 -12.91
N ASP A 31 10.55 -3.37 -14.05
CA ASP A 31 11.09 -2.76 -15.25
C ASP A 31 10.21 -3.13 -16.47
N LYS A 32 10.59 -2.69 -17.65
CA LYS A 32 9.83 -2.96 -18.88
C LYS A 32 9.64 -4.46 -19.15
N ASP A 33 10.56 -5.30 -18.70
CA ASP A 33 10.49 -6.75 -18.92
C ASP A 33 9.43 -7.42 -18.01
N ALA A 34 8.95 -6.73 -16.99
CA ALA A 34 7.85 -7.20 -16.16
C ALA A 34 6.47 -7.00 -16.80
N VAL A 35 6.35 -6.13 -17.79
CA VAL A 35 5.05 -5.77 -18.38
C VAL A 35 4.27 -6.97 -18.90
N PRO A 36 4.87 -7.94 -19.64
CA PRO A 36 4.13 -9.15 -20.06
C PRO A 36 3.54 -9.94 -18.89
N LEU A 37 4.26 -10.03 -17.77
CA LEU A 37 3.75 -10.70 -16.57
C LEU A 37 2.56 -9.94 -15.97
N LEU A 38 2.63 -8.61 -15.89
CA LEU A 38 1.52 -7.80 -15.39
C LEU A 38 0.27 -7.95 -16.26
N GLU A 39 0.45 -8.03 -17.57
CA GLU A 39 -0.66 -8.28 -18.50
C GLU A 39 -1.26 -9.68 -18.30
N LYS A 40 -0.41 -10.69 -18.11
CA LYS A 40 -0.84 -12.07 -17.83
C LYS A 40 -1.64 -12.16 -16.53
N LEU A 41 -1.22 -11.41 -15.51
CA LEU A 41 -1.92 -11.32 -14.22
C LEU A 41 -3.14 -10.40 -14.28
N LYS A 42 -3.37 -9.75 -15.41
CA LYS A 42 -4.49 -8.82 -15.66
C LYS A 42 -4.47 -7.59 -14.73
N VAL A 43 -3.27 -7.13 -14.36
CA VAL A 43 -3.10 -5.94 -13.55
C VAL A 43 -3.69 -4.74 -14.29
N GLY A 44 -4.64 -4.06 -13.65
CA GLY A 44 -5.30 -2.88 -14.21
C GLY A 44 -4.78 -1.57 -13.61
N THR A 45 -4.14 -1.63 -12.44
CA THR A 45 -3.60 -0.47 -11.76
C THR A 45 -2.27 -0.81 -11.10
N VAL A 46 -1.31 0.10 -11.24
CA VAL A 46 -0.03 0.03 -10.51
C VAL A 46 0.04 1.22 -9.57
N ILE A 47 0.20 0.94 -8.28
CA ILE A 47 0.38 1.94 -7.22
C ILE A 47 1.85 1.99 -6.83
N ASN A 48 2.43 3.19 -6.92
CA ASN A 48 3.85 3.43 -6.72
C ASN A 48 4.05 4.34 -5.50
N PHE A 49 4.80 3.85 -4.50
CA PHE A 49 5.12 4.61 -3.29
C PHE A 49 6.43 5.40 -3.38
N LEU A 50 7.05 5.42 -4.55
CA LEU A 50 8.28 6.16 -4.81
C LEU A 50 8.01 7.55 -5.38
N PRO A 51 8.94 8.50 -5.21
CA PRO A 51 8.83 9.81 -5.86
C PRO A 51 9.01 9.76 -7.38
N GLU A 52 9.71 8.76 -7.91
CA GLU A 52 9.93 8.59 -9.36
C GLU A 52 8.71 7.91 -10.00
N ALA A 53 8.24 8.45 -11.12
CA ALA A 53 7.07 7.92 -11.83
C ALA A 53 7.37 6.60 -12.56
N ASP A 54 6.35 5.75 -12.70
CA ASP A 54 6.44 4.47 -13.42
C ASP A 54 6.44 4.64 -14.94
N SER A 55 6.17 5.83 -15.47
CA SER A 55 6.13 6.09 -16.91
C SER A 55 7.45 5.79 -17.61
N SER A 56 8.57 5.71 -16.88
CA SER A 56 9.87 5.36 -17.44
C SER A 56 9.96 3.88 -17.90
N TRP A 57 9.17 2.99 -17.32
CA TRP A 57 9.17 1.56 -17.65
C TRP A 57 7.79 1.04 -18.07
N LEU A 58 6.71 1.75 -17.73
CA LEU A 58 5.34 1.34 -17.97
C LEU A 58 4.65 2.35 -18.88
N SER A 59 4.40 1.96 -20.12
CA SER A 59 3.69 2.77 -21.11
C SER A 59 2.46 2.07 -21.67
N THR A 60 2.06 0.94 -21.09
CA THR A 60 0.97 0.11 -21.58
C THR A 60 -0.38 0.82 -21.44
N PRO A 61 -1.12 1.03 -22.54
CA PRO A 61 -2.49 1.54 -22.44
C PRO A 61 -3.36 0.57 -21.66
N GLY A 62 -4.26 1.10 -20.84
CA GLY A 62 -5.17 0.30 -20.03
C GLY A 62 -4.64 -0.08 -18.65
N ILE A 63 -3.38 0.20 -18.34
CA ILE A 63 -2.85 0.09 -16.97
C ILE A 63 -2.78 1.49 -16.37
N THR A 64 -3.59 1.73 -15.36
CA THR A 64 -3.62 3.01 -14.64
C THR A 64 -2.42 3.11 -13.71
N GLN A 65 -1.77 4.27 -13.70
CA GLN A 65 -0.65 4.56 -12.82
C GLN A 65 -1.10 5.51 -11.71
N VAL A 66 -0.90 5.10 -10.46
CA VAL A 66 -1.21 5.90 -9.27
C VAL A 66 0.08 6.10 -8.49
N GLN A 67 0.48 7.34 -8.26
CA GLN A 67 1.70 7.66 -7.54
C GLN A 67 1.37 8.26 -6.18
N LEU A 68 1.81 7.58 -5.11
CA LEU A 68 1.53 7.93 -3.72
C LEU A 68 2.83 7.91 -2.90
N PRO A 69 3.79 8.80 -3.19
CA PRO A 69 5.04 8.81 -2.45
C PRO A 69 4.79 9.22 -1.00
N TYR A 70 5.49 8.57 -0.08
CA TYR A 70 5.50 8.96 1.32
C TYR A 70 6.89 8.73 1.92
N ARG A 71 7.15 9.39 3.05
CA ARG A 71 8.46 9.35 3.70
C ARG A 71 8.57 8.17 4.65
N THR A 72 9.68 7.45 4.60
CA THR A 72 9.96 6.33 5.51
C THR A 72 10.26 6.78 6.94
N ASN A 73 10.69 8.03 7.12
CA ASN A 73 11.01 8.59 8.44
C ASN A 73 9.86 9.41 9.05
N HIS A 74 8.73 9.49 8.36
CA HIS A 74 7.56 10.21 8.85
C HIS A 74 6.29 9.60 8.23
N VAL A 75 5.77 8.58 8.90
CA VAL A 75 4.52 7.92 8.49
C VAL A 75 3.39 8.47 9.34
N ASP A 76 2.32 8.93 8.70
CA ASP A 76 1.12 9.38 9.39
C ASP A 76 -0.14 8.70 8.86
N ASP A 77 -1.24 8.90 9.57
CA ASP A 77 -2.53 8.29 9.23
C ASP A 77 -3.04 8.74 7.86
N ALA A 78 -2.72 9.97 7.45
CA ALA A 78 -3.13 10.48 6.13
C ALA A 78 -2.49 9.70 5.00
N ASP A 79 -1.21 9.32 5.13
CA ASP A 79 -0.51 8.48 4.15
C ASP A 79 -1.19 7.12 4.01
N VAL A 80 -1.53 6.50 5.13
CA VAL A 80 -2.16 5.18 5.17
C VAL A 80 -3.56 5.22 4.58
N LEU A 81 -4.37 6.19 4.98
CA LEU A 81 -5.74 6.35 4.46
C LEU A 81 -5.74 6.55 2.96
N LYS A 82 -4.83 7.39 2.45
CA LYS A 82 -4.69 7.65 1.02
C LYS A 82 -4.34 6.37 0.25
N ALA A 83 -3.38 5.59 0.78
CA ALA A 83 -2.98 4.33 0.18
C ALA A 83 -4.10 3.30 0.20
N LEU A 84 -4.77 3.10 1.33
CA LEU A 84 -5.86 2.13 1.46
C LEU A 84 -7.04 2.48 0.54
N ARG A 85 -7.40 3.75 0.42
CA ARG A 85 -8.44 4.19 -0.51
C ARG A 85 -8.07 3.94 -1.96
N ALA A 86 -6.83 4.24 -2.34
CA ALA A 86 -6.34 3.98 -3.69
C ALA A 86 -6.38 2.50 -4.02
N ILE A 87 -5.96 1.64 -3.09
CA ILE A 87 -6.01 0.19 -3.27
C ILE A 87 -7.46 -0.28 -3.47
N GLN A 88 -8.36 0.09 -2.58
CA GLN A 88 -9.77 -0.32 -2.66
C GLN A 88 -10.45 0.17 -3.94
N SER A 89 -10.24 1.42 -4.32
CA SER A 89 -10.80 1.98 -5.55
C SER A 89 -10.27 1.24 -6.79
N ALA A 90 -8.99 0.92 -6.79
CA ALA A 90 -8.36 0.20 -7.90
C ALA A 90 -8.82 -1.27 -7.95
N GLU A 91 -8.92 -1.95 -6.80
CA GLU A 91 -9.39 -3.34 -6.73
C GLU A 91 -10.80 -3.52 -7.29
N ALA A 92 -11.65 -2.51 -7.16
CA ALA A 92 -13.00 -2.54 -7.73
C ALA A 92 -13.01 -2.61 -9.27
N LYS A 93 -11.89 -2.23 -9.90
CA LYS A 93 -11.75 -2.25 -11.37
C LYS A 93 -10.91 -3.42 -11.87
N GLY A 94 -10.24 -4.16 -11.00
CA GLY A 94 -9.41 -5.30 -11.38
C GLY A 94 -8.18 -5.44 -10.48
N PRO A 95 -7.30 -6.42 -10.77
CA PRO A 95 -6.11 -6.64 -9.97
C PRO A 95 -5.17 -5.42 -9.91
N VAL A 96 -4.55 -5.26 -8.76
CA VAL A 96 -3.67 -4.13 -8.43
C VAL A 96 -2.28 -4.63 -8.08
N LEU A 97 -1.25 -3.96 -8.58
CA LEU A 97 0.11 -4.12 -8.11
C LEU A 97 0.51 -2.87 -7.34
N MET A 98 1.03 -3.04 -6.13
CA MET A 98 1.68 -1.96 -5.39
C MET A 98 3.16 -2.26 -5.21
N HIS A 99 4.00 -1.23 -5.34
CA HIS A 99 5.44 -1.39 -5.24
C HIS A 99 6.15 -0.17 -4.64
N CYS A 100 7.35 -0.39 -4.17
CA CYS A 100 8.34 0.62 -3.85
C CYS A 100 9.67 0.24 -4.50
N LYS A 101 10.82 0.54 -3.92
CA LYS A 101 12.11 0.17 -4.52
C LYS A 101 12.42 -1.32 -4.34
N HIS A 102 12.37 -1.81 -3.10
CA HIS A 102 12.73 -3.21 -2.76
C HIS A 102 11.52 -4.09 -2.49
N GLY A 103 10.35 -3.52 -2.23
CA GLY A 103 9.13 -4.25 -1.91
C GLY A 103 8.98 -4.65 -0.45
N SER A 104 9.95 -4.32 0.40
CA SER A 104 9.96 -4.69 1.83
C SER A 104 9.44 -3.60 2.75
N ASP A 105 9.85 -2.34 2.57
CA ASP A 105 9.58 -1.26 3.54
C ASP A 105 8.28 -0.52 3.28
N ARG A 106 8.24 0.42 2.32
CA ARG A 106 7.04 1.22 2.02
C ARG A 106 5.86 0.33 1.64
N THR A 107 6.10 -0.60 0.74
CA THR A 107 5.09 -1.58 0.31
C THR A 107 4.74 -2.52 1.47
N GLY A 108 5.72 -2.96 2.24
CA GLY A 108 5.51 -3.83 3.39
C GLY A 108 4.61 -3.21 4.46
N LEU A 109 4.81 -1.93 4.76
CA LEU A 109 3.95 -1.23 5.72
C LEU A 109 2.50 -1.14 5.20
N MET A 110 2.32 -0.74 3.95
CA MET A 110 0.97 -0.61 3.39
C MET A 110 0.28 -1.97 3.24
N ALA A 111 1.04 -3.02 2.93
CA ALA A 111 0.54 -4.40 2.96
C ALA A 111 0.05 -4.80 4.35
N ALA A 112 0.85 -4.53 5.38
CA ALA A 112 0.48 -4.82 6.77
C ALA A 112 -0.75 -4.03 7.21
N MET A 113 -0.84 -2.75 6.85
CA MET A 113 -2.00 -1.92 7.16
C MET A 113 -3.26 -2.38 6.43
N TYR A 114 -3.14 -2.84 5.19
CA TYR A 114 -4.24 -3.47 4.46
C TYR A 114 -4.74 -4.72 5.19
N ARG A 115 -3.83 -5.59 5.65
CA ARG A 115 -4.18 -6.78 6.44
C ARG A 115 -4.99 -6.42 7.68
N VAL A 116 -4.52 -5.43 8.43
CA VAL A 116 -5.13 -5.05 9.72
C VAL A 116 -6.43 -4.29 9.53
N VAL A 117 -6.44 -3.26 8.68
CA VAL A 117 -7.61 -2.36 8.54
C VAL A 117 -8.68 -2.98 7.65
N ILE A 118 -8.32 -3.58 6.52
CA ILE A 118 -9.27 -4.09 5.53
C ILE A 118 -9.61 -5.55 5.80
N GLN A 119 -8.62 -6.39 6.07
CA GLN A 119 -8.83 -7.84 6.23
C GLN A 119 -9.05 -8.28 7.66
N GLY A 120 -8.88 -7.39 8.64
CA GLY A 120 -9.18 -7.68 10.04
C GLY A 120 -8.13 -8.52 10.75
N TRP A 121 -6.91 -8.61 10.24
CA TRP A 121 -5.82 -9.30 10.93
C TRP A 121 -5.45 -8.56 12.21
N SER A 122 -4.90 -9.27 13.20
CA SER A 122 -4.25 -8.63 14.33
C SER A 122 -2.96 -7.94 13.88
N LYS A 123 -2.51 -6.95 14.67
CA LYS A 123 -1.22 -6.30 14.42
C LYS A 123 -0.06 -7.30 14.47
N GLU A 124 -0.12 -8.27 15.39
CA GLU A 124 0.89 -9.31 15.52
C GLU A 124 0.99 -10.16 14.25
N GLU A 125 -0.14 -10.65 13.75
CA GLU A 125 -0.17 -11.44 12.51
C GLU A 125 0.37 -10.67 11.32
N ALA A 126 -0.03 -9.41 11.16
CA ALA A 126 0.43 -8.56 10.06
C ALA A 126 1.91 -8.23 10.18
N LEU A 127 2.40 -7.98 11.40
CA LEU A 127 3.81 -7.72 11.64
C LEU A 127 4.66 -8.96 11.39
N ASN A 128 4.18 -10.14 11.77
CA ASN A 128 4.86 -11.41 11.49
C ASN A 128 5.00 -11.63 9.98
N GLU A 129 3.95 -11.42 9.20
CA GLU A 129 4.07 -11.50 7.74
C GLU A 129 5.08 -10.49 7.21
N MET A 130 5.03 -9.25 7.68
CA MET A 130 5.91 -8.17 7.24
C MET A 130 7.38 -8.51 7.46
N THR A 131 7.73 -9.07 8.62
CA THR A 131 9.12 -9.33 9.00
C THR A 131 9.61 -10.72 8.63
N GLU A 132 8.74 -11.73 8.59
CA GLU A 132 9.09 -13.13 8.36
C GLU A 132 8.62 -13.66 7.00
N GLY A 133 7.95 -12.82 6.22
CA GLY A 133 7.33 -13.23 4.96
C GLY A 133 8.28 -13.36 3.77
N ASP A 134 9.57 -13.17 3.97
CA ASP A 134 10.61 -13.28 2.94
C ASP A 134 10.50 -12.21 1.84
N PHE A 135 10.08 -11.01 2.22
CA PHE A 135 9.99 -9.87 1.30
C PHE A 135 11.28 -9.02 1.26
N GLY A 136 12.25 -9.37 2.07
CA GLY A 136 13.47 -8.61 2.31
C GLY A 136 13.56 -8.16 3.78
N ASP A 137 14.68 -7.55 4.15
CA ASP A 137 14.88 -7.11 5.53
C ASP A 137 14.18 -5.78 5.79
N SER A 138 13.05 -5.83 6.49
CA SER A 138 12.29 -4.66 6.92
C SER A 138 12.54 -4.28 8.39
N THR A 139 13.40 -5.03 9.10
CA THR A 139 13.66 -4.78 10.54
C THR A 139 14.31 -3.44 10.81
N HIS A 140 15.02 -2.88 9.83
CA HIS A 140 15.60 -1.54 9.90
C HIS A 140 14.58 -0.41 9.67
N PHE A 141 13.39 -0.74 9.17
CA PHE A 141 12.30 0.23 8.96
C PHE A 141 11.59 0.55 10.28
N LYS A 142 12.32 1.15 11.20
CA LYS A 142 11.88 1.38 12.58
C LYS A 142 10.65 2.27 12.69
N ASP A 143 10.55 3.29 11.86
CA ASP A 143 9.41 4.22 11.88
C ASP A 143 8.12 3.54 11.42
N GLY A 144 8.20 2.67 10.42
CA GLY A 144 7.05 1.88 9.97
C GLY A 144 6.59 0.87 11.01
N ILE A 145 7.52 0.16 11.64
CA ILE A 145 7.21 -0.80 12.71
C ILE A 145 6.59 -0.07 13.91
N ARG A 146 7.16 1.07 14.29
CA ARG A 146 6.62 1.90 15.38
C ARG A 146 5.20 2.37 15.04
N TYR A 147 4.97 2.83 13.82
CA TYR A 147 3.65 3.23 13.36
C TYR A 147 2.64 2.08 13.53
N MET A 148 2.99 0.87 13.04
CA MET A 148 2.16 -0.32 13.19
C MET A 148 1.79 -0.61 14.65
N MET A 149 2.76 -0.49 15.54
CA MET A 149 2.55 -0.78 16.97
C MET A 149 1.68 0.26 17.67
N GLN A 150 1.74 1.53 17.24
CA GLN A 150 1.07 2.66 17.91
C GLN A 150 -0.26 3.05 17.29
N VAL A 151 -0.51 2.69 16.04
CA VAL A 151 -1.71 3.13 15.32
C VAL A 151 -3.00 2.65 15.99
N ASP A 152 -4.00 3.53 16.04
CA ASP A 152 -5.35 3.19 16.46
C ASP A 152 -6.15 2.71 15.23
N VAL A 153 -6.31 1.41 15.12
CA VAL A 153 -6.94 0.76 13.97
C VAL A 153 -8.42 1.16 13.85
N ASP A 154 -9.13 1.29 14.97
CA ASP A 154 -10.54 1.66 14.95
C ASP A 154 -10.75 3.09 14.43
N LYS A 155 -9.86 4.01 14.81
CA LYS A 155 -9.86 5.39 14.27
C LYS A 155 -9.60 5.39 12.76
N LEU A 156 -8.68 4.57 12.29
CA LEU A 156 -8.42 4.44 10.85
C LEU A 156 -9.64 3.90 10.10
N ARG A 157 -10.28 2.86 10.62
CA ARG A 157 -11.50 2.30 9.99
C ARG A 157 -12.62 3.33 9.93
N THR A 158 -12.81 4.08 11.01
CA THR A 158 -13.82 5.15 11.06
C THR A 158 -13.52 6.24 10.05
N ALA A 159 -12.28 6.72 10.01
CA ALA A 159 -11.86 7.74 9.04
C ALA A 159 -12.00 7.25 7.61
N LEU A 160 -11.63 6.00 7.35
CA LEU A 160 -11.76 5.39 6.02
C LEU A 160 -13.23 5.33 5.58
N ALA A 161 -14.13 4.89 6.46
CA ALA A 161 -15.57 4.81 6.19
C ALA A 161 -16.21 6.19 5.98
N ASN A 162 -15.76 7.20 6.72
CA ASN A 162 -16.30 8.56 6.63
C ASN A 162 -15.73 9.37 5.45
N GLY A 163 -14.71 8.87 4.76
CA GLY A 163 -14.03 9.62 3.71
C GLY A 163 -13.06 10.69 4.23
N ASP A 164 -12.68 10.63 5.50
CA ASP A 164 -11.77 11.59 6.12
C ASP A 164 -10.34 11.41 5.57
N CYS A 165 -9.61 12.51 5.42
CA CYS A 165 -8.23 12.47 4.94
C CYS A 165 -7.21 12.15 6.05
N SER A 166 -7.62 12.24 7.30
CA SER A 166 -6.82 11.91 8.49
C SER A 166 -7.73 11.54 9.64
N THR A 167 -7.16 10.93 10.68
CA THR A 167 -7.84 10.66 11.95
C THR A 167 -7.89 11.87 12.85
N SER A 168 -7.13 12.94 12.54
CA SER A 168 -7.09 14.19 13.30
C SER A 168 -7.79 15.32 12.54
N PRO A 169 -8.74 16.05 13.20
CA PRO A 169 -9.34 17.24 12.59
C PRO A 169 -8.33 18.39 12.42
N PHE A 170 -7.20 18.33 13.12
CA PHE A 170 -6.13 19.33 13.06
C PHE A 170 -5.06 19.02 12.03
N ALA A 171 -5.14 17.88 11.32
CA ALA A 171 -4.23 17.58 10.24
C ALA A 171 -4.38 18.60 9.11
N ALA A 172 -3.26 18.87 8.40
CA ALA A 172 -3.24 19.89 7.34
C ALA A 172 -4.29 19.61 6.26
N CYS A 173 -4.52 18.35 5.89
CA CYS A 173 -5.52 17.97 4.89
C CYS A 173 -6.95 18.22 5.39
N SER A 174 -7.23 17.98 6.68
CA SER A 174 -8.54 18.23 7.28
C SER A 174 -8.85 19.73 7.35
N MET A 175 -7.87 20.54 7.72
CA MET A 175 -7.99 21.99 7.77
C MET A 175 -8.21 22.62 6.38
N LYS A 176 -7.52 22.12 5.37
CA LYS A 176 -7.73 22.55 3.98
C LYS A 176 -9.16 22.29 3.50
N SER A 177 -9.72 21.15 3.84
CA SER A 177 -11.11 20.81 3.52
C SER A 177 -12.09 21.76 4.19
N TRP A 178 -11.85 22.08 5.47
CA TRP A 178 -12.68 23.00 6.23
C TRP A 178 -12.65 24.43 5.63
N PHE A 179 -11.48 24.93 5.27
CA PHE A 179 -11.34 26.23 4.63
C PHE A 179 -12.02 26.30 3.26
N LYS A 180 -11.99 25.21 2.47
CA LYS A 180 -12.71 25.16 1.19
C LYS A 180 -14.22 25.24 1.37
N SER A 181 -14.78 24.58 2.38
CA SER A 181 -16.23 24.65 2.66
C SER A 181 -16.66 26.00 3.21
N ALA A 182 -15.79 26.71 3.93
CA ALA A 182 -16.09 28.04 4.49
C ALA A 182 -16.11 29.16 3.43
N HIS A 183 -15.59 28.92 2.22
CA HIS A 183 -15.56 29.90 1.12
C HIS A 183 -16.70 29.71 0.08
N ILE A 184 -17.65 28.82 0.34
CA ILE A 184 -18.79 28.54 -0.55
C ILE A 184 -20.09 29.20 -0.09
N GLU A 185 -20.07 30.01 1.00
CA GLU A 185 -21.21 30.84 1.41
C GLU A 185 -21.11 32.25 0.83
#